data_3fc695b2dc7dcd8cc2d2a4c13006d15c
#
_entry.id   3fc695b2dc7dcd8cc2d2a4c13006d15c
#
_cell.length_a   1.000
_cell.length_b   1.000
_cell.length_c   1.000
_cell.angle_alpha   90.00
_cell.angle_beta   90.00
_cell.angle_gamma   90.00
#
_symmetry.space_group_name_H-M   'P 1'
#
loop_
_entity.id
_entity.type
_entity.pdbx_description
1 polymer ?
#
loop_
_entity_poly.entity_id
_entity_poly.type
_entity_poly.pdbx_seq_one_letter_code
_entity_poly.pdbx_strand_id
1 'polypeptide(L)'
;MVVLLVLSEGEPWRTVAFSIYGASLVALYLASSVMHGVIAPTRVIRRLRILDHAAIFLLIAGTYTPITLVVLRSESPAWGWALFGTAWGFAALGVVFKLFWLDAPRWLSVAMYIAMGWMAMVGIVPMVQALPWSALTWLLIGGLFYSLGALIYARKWPDPWPKVFGYHEIWHLFVLAGSASHFVMMLRYIVPA
;
A
#
# COMPACT_ATOMS: atom_id res chain seq x y z
N MET A 1 -5.36 -8.14 10.39
CA MET A 1 -6.44 -8.58 9.47
C MET A 1 -7.62 -9.17 10.23
N VAL A 2 -7.46 -10.24 11.02
CA VAL A 2 -8.57 -10.91 11.75
C VAL A 2 -9.41 -9.90 12.54
N VAL A 3 -8.79 -9.00 13.29
CA VAL A 3 -9.49 -7.96 14.08
C VAL A 3 -10.42 -7.11 13.21
N LEU A 4 -9.95 -6.63 12.04
CA LEU A 4 -10.78 -5.82 11.13
C LEU A 4 -11.97 -6.62 10.58
N LEU A 5 -11.78 -7.91 10.28
CA LEU A 5 -12.85 -8.78 9.79
C LEU A 5 -13.89 -9.10 10.86
N VAL A 6 -13.46 -9.41 12.07
CA VAL A 6 -14.38 -9.66 13.21
C VAL A 6 -15.22 -8.41 13.51
N LEU A 7 -14.60 -7.23 13.50
CA LEU A 7 -15.30 -5.97 13.74
C LEU A 7 -16.18 -5.50 12.57
N SER A 8 -16.11 -6.14 11.41
CA SER A 8 -16.94 -5.85 10.24
C SER A 8 -18.07 -6.84 10.01
N GLU A 9 -18.33 -7.76 10.98
CA GLU A 9 -19.41 -8.73 10.87
C GLU A 9 -20.77 -8.05 10.70
N GLY A 10 -21.55 -8.58 9.75
CA GLY A 10 -22.89 -8.03 9.41
C GLY A 10 -22.87 -6.93 8.33
N GLU A 11 -21.71 -6.39 7.97
CA GLU A 11 -21.57 -5.33 6.98
C GLU A 11 -20.80 -5.81 5.73
N PRO A 12 -21.50 -6.23 4.65
CA PRO A 12 -20.85 -6.87 3.50
C PRO A 12 -19.71 -6.03 2.87
N TRP A 13 -19.93 -4.73 2.71
CA TRP A 13 -18.94 -3.84 2.10
C TRP A 13 -17.67 -3.67 2.95
N ARG A 14 -17.82 -3.60 4.26
CA ARG A 14 -16.69 -3.59 5.19
C ARG A 14 -15.91 -4.90 5.13
N THR A 15 -16.63 -6.03 5.18
CA THR A 15 -16.03 -7.38 5.10
C THR A 15 -15.23 -7.52 3.81
N VAL A 16 -15.79 -7.17 2.65
CA VAL A 16 -15.09 -7.22 1.36
C VAL A 16 -13.89 -6.28 1.36
N ALA A 17 -14.07 -5.03 1.75
CA ALA A 17 -13.00 -4.03 1.71
C ALA A 17 -11.82 -4.40 2.61
N PHE A 18 -12.08 -4.84 3.85
CA PHE A 18 -11.02 -5.26 4.77
C PHE A 18 -10.39 -6.60 4.41
N SER A 19 -11.14 -7.50 3.74
CA SER A 19 -10.57 -8.73 3.17
C SER A 19 -9.53 -8.40 2.09
N ILE A 20 -9.85 -7.49 1.18
CA ILE A 20 -8.95 -7.05 0.11
C ILE A 20 -7.72 -6.34 0.70
N TYR A 21 -7.92 -5.39 1.62
CA TYR A 21 -6.82 -4.70 2.30
C TYR A 21 -5.92 -5.67 3.06
N GLY A 22 -6.49 -6.55 3.87
CA GLY A 22 -5.75 -7.53 4.63
C GLY A 22 -5.01 -8.54 3.76
N ALA A 23 -5.64 -9.02 2.68
CA ALA A 23 -4.99 -9.91 1.72
C ALA A 23 -3.80 -9.23 1.04
N SER A 24 -3.90 -7.94 0.68
CA SER A 24 -2.81 -7.18 0.09
C SER A 24 -1.63 -6.97 1.05
N LEU A 25 -1.90 -6.72 2.34
CA LEU A 25 -0.87 -6.67 3.38
C LEU A 25 -0.14 -8.02 3.52
N VAL A 26 -0.91 -9.11 3.63
CA VAL A 26 -0.33 -10.47 3.74
C VAL A 26 0.48 -10.80 2.49
N ALA A 27 -0.03 -10.50 1.30
CA ALA A 27 0.67 -10.74 0.03
C ALA A 27 2.01 -9.99 -0.03
N LEU A 28 2.05 -8.70 0.36
CA LEU A 28 3.29 -7.94 0.35
C LEU A 28 4.31 -8.53 1.33
N TYR A 29 3.94 -8.68 2.60
CA TYR A 29 4.90 -9.13 3.62
C TYR A 29 5.34 -10.58 3.40
N LEU A 30 4.46 -11.45 2.92
CA LEU A 30 4.81 -12.82 2.55
C LEU A 30 5.77 -12.85 1.35
N ALA A 31 5.44 -12.13 0.26
CA ALA A 31 6.28 -12.07 -0.93
C ALA A 31 7.68 -11.54 -0.60
N SER A 32 7.75 -10.45 0.19
CA SER A 32 9.00 -9.85 0.62
C SER A 32 9.81 -10.78 1.53
N SER A 33 9.17 -11.39 2.55
CA SER A 33 9.85 -12.33 3.46
C SER A 33 10.39 -13.55 2.73
N VAL A 34 9.62 -14.11 1.81
CA VAL A 34 10.06 -15.29 1.02
C VAL A 34 11.19 -14.87 0.07
N MET A 35 11.07 -13.72 -0.62
CA MET A 35 12.09 -13.26 -1.56
C MET A 35 13.44 -13.03 -0.86
N HIS A 36 13.46 -12.49 0.36
CA HIS A 36 14.67 -12.19 1.11
C HIS A 36 15.19 -13.36 1.95
N GLY A 37 14.33 -14.34 2.32
CA GLY A 37 14.69 -15.45 3.18
C GLY A 37 15.09 -16.74 2.44
N VAL A 38 14.81 -16.84 1.14
CA VAL A 38 15.02 -18.10 0.38
C VAL A 38 16.32 -18.05 -0.43
N ILE A 39 17.12 -19.11 -0.32
CA ILE A 39 18.26 -19.38 -1.21
C ILE A 39 17.74 -20.31 -2.31
N ALA A 40 17.68 -19.82 -3.55
CA ALA A 40 17.09 -20.53 -4.67
C ALA A 40 17.80 -20.19 -6.00
N PRO A 41 17.62 -21.01 -7.06
CA PRO A 41 18.16 -20.69 -8.39
C PRO A 41 17.69 -19.34 -8.91
N THR A 42 18.52 -18.67 -9.72
CA THR A 42 18.27 -17.32 -10.27
C THR A 42 16.88 -17.14 -10.89
N ARG A 43 16.36 -18.18 -11.56
CA ARG A 43 14.99 -18.13 -12.15
C ARG A 43 13.90 -18.01 -11.09
N VAL A 44 14.06 -18.69 -9.95
CA VAL A 44 13.11 -18.61 -8.83
C VAL A 44 13.21 -17.24 -8.16
N ILE A 45 14.41 -16.79 -7.83
CA ILE A 45 14.65 -15.45 -7.26
C ILE A 45 14.06 -14.36 -8.15
N ARG A 46 14.20 -14.45 -9.48
CA ARG A 46 13.60 -13.49 -10.41
C ARG A 46 12.08 -13.47 -10.31
N ARG A 47 11.41 -14.61 -10.18
CA ARG A 47 9.95 -14.70 -10.02
C ARG A 47 9.51 -14.12 -8.67
N LEU A 48 10.22 -14.44 -7.60
CA LEU A 48 9.94 -13.90 -6.27
C LEU A 48 10.10 -12.36 -6.25
N ARG A 49 11.12 -11.82 -6.92
CA ARG A 49 11.31 -10.37 -7.05
C ARG A 49 10.18 -9.69 -7.84
N ILE A 50 9.61 -10.37 -8.85
CA ILE A 50 8.42 -9.86 -9.56
C ILE A 50 7.24 -9.78 -8.59
N LEU A 51 6.99 -10.84 -7.83
CA LEU A 51 5.89 -10.91 -6.87
C LEU A 51 6.05 -9.84 -5.76
N ASP A 52 7.24 -9.70 -5.20
CA ASP A 52 7.55 -8.70 -4.18
C ASP A 52 7.27 -7.27 -4.69
N HIS A 53 7.78 -6.91 -5.86
CA HIS A 53 7.52 -5.58 -6.44
C HIS A 53 6.08 -5.37 -6.90
N ALA A 54 5.42 -6.40 -7.41
CA ALA A 54 4.01 -6.33 -7.81
C ALA A 54 3.09 -6.16 -6.60
N ALA A 55 3.43 -6.80 -5.47
CA ALA A 55 2.66 -6.72 -4.24
C ALA A 55 2.61 -5.29 -3.65
N ILE A 56 3.60 -4.43 -3.95
CA ILE A 56 3.56 -3.02 -3.54
C ILE A 56 2.38 -2.30 -4.21
N PHE A 57 2.16 -2.49 -5.51
CA PHE A 57 1.02 -1.91 -6.22
C PHE A 57 -0.31 -2.41 -5.66
N LEU A 58 -0.38 -3.73 -5.34
CA LEU A 58 -1.57 -4.33 -4.75
C LEU A 58 -1.85 -3.78 -3.35
N LEU A 59 -0.81 -3.56 -2.53
CA LEU A 59 -0.99 -2.95 -1.21
C LEU A 59 -1.49 -1.51 -1.31
N ILE A 60 -0.95 -0.71 -2.23
CA ILE A 60 -1.42 0.68 -2.41
C ILE A 60 -2.91 0.67 -2.78
N ALA A 61 -3.34 -0.11 -3.79
CA ALA A 61 -4.75 -0.22 -4.18
C ALA A 61 -5.61 -0.81 -3.06
N GLY A 62 -5.10 -1.84 -2.36
CA GLY A 62 -5.74 -2.44 -1.20
C GLY A 62 -5.99 -1.43 -0.08
N THR A 63 -5.07 -0.49 0.15
CA THR A 63 -5.21 0.57 1.15
C THR A 63 -6.30 1.58 0.77
N TYR A 64 -6.46 1.89 -0.52
CA TYR A 64 -7.58 2.71 -1.00
C TYR A 64 -8.94 2.04 -0.81
N THR A 65 -9.00 0.71 -0.88
CA THR A 65 -10.25 -0.05 -0.96
C THR A 65 -11.22 0.22 0.20
N PRO A 66 -10.83 0.21 1.49
CA PRO A 66 -11.76 0.53 2.58
C PRO A 66 -12.24 1.99 2.56
N ILE A 67 -11.37 2.95 2.23
CA ILE A 67 -11.74 4.36 2.15
C ILE A 67 -12.79 4.56 1.04
N THR A 68 -12.56 3.96 -0.11
CA THR A 68 -13.42 4.14 -1.30
C THR A 68 -14.73 3.38 -1.22
N LEU A 69 -14.72 2.12 -0.75
CA LEU A 69 -15.91 1.27 -0.75
C LEU A 69 -16.74 1.38 0.53
N VAL A 70 -16.16 1.75 1.66
CA VAL A 70 -16.91 1.92 2.91
C VAL A 70 -17.35 3.37 3.06
N VAL A 71 -16.42 4.32 2.99
CA VAL A 71 -16.70 5.73 3.29
C VAL A 71 -17.18 6.49 2.06
N LEU A 72 -16.35 6.61 1.02
CA LEU A 72 -16.68 7.47 -0.11
C LEU A 72 -17.86 6.94 -0.94
N ARG A 73 -18.06 5.63 -1.02
CA ARG A 73 -19.19 5.06 -1.75
C ARG A 73 -20.54 5.45 -1.12
N SER A 74 -20.62 5.60 0.19
CA SER A 74 -21.84 6.04 0.89
C SER A 74 -22.07 7.55 0.78
N GLU A 75 -21.02 8.35 0.93
CA GLU A 75 -21.09 9.81 0.96
C GLU A 75 -21.05 10.45 -0.42
N SER A 76 -20.24 9.92 -1.31
CA SER A 76 -20.00 10.41 -2.67
C SER A 76 -19.75 9.26 -3.64
N PRO A 77 -20.79 8.51 -4.09
CA PRO A 77 -20.64 7.27 -4.85
C PRO A 77 -19.77 7.39 -6.09
N ALA A 78 -19.90 8.49 -6.84
CA ALA A 78 -19.09 8.73 -8.03
C ALA A 78 -17.58 8.78 -7.70
N TRP A 79 -17.20 9.46 -6.63
CA TRP A 79 -15.82 9.53 -6.17
C TRP A 79 -15.33 8.20 -5.59
N GLY A 80 -16.18 7.49 -4.85
CA GLY A 80 -15.86 6.16 -4.32
C GLY A 80 -15.48 5.20 -5.44
N TRP A 81 -16.32 5.07 -6.46
CA TRP A 81 -16.05 4.17 -7.60
C TRP A 81 -14.93 4.67 -8.51
N ALA A 82 -14.83 5.97 -8.75
CA ALA A 82 -13.77 6.54 -9.58
C ALA A 82 -12.39 6.29 -8.98
N LEU A 83 -12.19 6.60 -7.69
CA LEU A 83 -10.92 6.37 -7.01
C LEU A 83 -10.60 4.88 -6.86
N PHE A 84 -11.60 4.04 -6.55
CA PHE A 84 -11.44 2.59 -6.52
C PHE A 84 -10.94 2.06 -7.86
N GLY A 85 -11.67 2.36 -8.94
CA GLY A 85 -11.33 1.89 -10.29
C GLY A 85 -9.97 2.42 -10.76
N THR A 86 -9.65 3.68 -10.47
CA THR A 86 -8.36 4.29 -10.82
C THR A 86 -7.21 3.62 -10.05
N ALA A 87 -7.36 3.40 -8.73
CA ALA A 87 -6.33 2.75 -7.93
C ALA A 87 -6.04 1.31 -8.39
N TRP A 88 -7.08 0.53 -8.65
CA TRP A 88 -6.92 -0.84 -9.14
C TRP A 88 -6.47 -0.89 -10.60
N GLY A 89 -6.87 0.06 -11.43
CA GLY A 89 -6.36 0.23 -12.79
C GLY A 89 -4.85 0.49 -12.80
N PHE A 90 -4.37 1.44 -11.99
CA PHE A 90 -2.94 1.68 -11.83
C PHE A 90 -2.20 0.49 -11.22
N ALA A 91 -2.80 -0.23 -10.28
CA ALA A 91 -2.20 -1.45 -9.73
C ALA A 91 -2.03 -2.52 -10.83
N ALA A 92 -3.04 -2.75 -11.64
CA ALA A 92 -2.97 -3.70 -12.77
C ALA A 92 -1.86 -3.30 -13.75
N LEU A 93 -1.80 -2.02 -14.14
CA LEU A 93 -0.74 -1.50 -15.00
C LEU A 93 0.66 -1.66 -14.37
N GLY A 94 0.79 -1.39 -13.06
CA GLY A 94 2.05 -1.55 -12.33
C GLY A 94 2.50 -3.02 -12.24
N VAL A 95 1.57 -3.94 -12.02
CA VAL A 95 1.85 -5.39 -12.07
C VAL A 95 2.33 -5.80 -13.47
N VAL A 96 1.59 -5.42 -14.52
CA VAL A 96 1.96 -5.68 -15.92
C VAL A 96 3.35 -5.08 -16.22
N PHE A 97 3.60 -3.84 -15.81
CA PHE A 97 4.89 -3.20 -15.96
C PHE A 97 6.02 -4.04 -15.33
N LYS A 98 5.83 -4.60 -14.13
CA LYS A 98 6.85 -5.42 -13.46
C LYS A 98 7.01 -6.81 -14.09
N LEU A 99 5.97 -7.37 -14.68
CA LEU A 99 6.07 -8.62 -15.44
C LEU A 99 6.95 -8.48 -16.68
N PHE A 100 6.84 -7.37 -17.40
CA PHE A 100 7.57 -7.14 -18.65
C PHE A 100 8.91 -6.43 -18.44
N TRP A 101 9.04 -5.56 -17.43
CA TRP A 101 10.24 -4.78 -17.18
C TRP A 101 10.64 -4.75 -15.71
N LEU A 102 11.05 -5.93 -15.20
CA LEU A 102 11.48 -6.08 -13.80
C LEU A 102 12.69 -5.19 -13.46
N ASP A 103 13.65 -5.09 -14.35
CA ASP A 103 14.90 -4.37 -14.18
C ASP A 103 14.82 -2.89 -14.63
N ALA A 104 13.61 -2.32 -14.65
CA ALA A 104 13.41 -0.89 -14.89
C ALA A 104 14.24 -0.03 -13.93
N PRO A 105 14.68 1.16 -14.34
CA PRO A 105 15.39 2.07 -13.46
C PRO A 105 14.65 2.26 -12.14
N ARG A 106 15.37 2.17 -11.01
CA ARG A 106 14.78 2.21 -9.67
C ARG A 106 13.91 3.44 -9.45
N TRP A 107 14.39 4.62 -9.89
CA TRP A 107 13.65 5.87 -9.74
C TRP A 107 12.27 5.83 -10.41
N LEU A 108 12.14 5.13 -11.56
CA LEU A 108 10.86 4.99 -12.26
C LEU A 108 9.85 4.18 -11.44
N SER A 109 10.29 3.04 -10.89
CA SER A 109 9.43 2.22 -10.01
C SER A 109 8.99 3.00 -8.77
N VAL A 110 9.92 3.71 -8.13
CA VAL A 110 9.63 4.56 -6.96
C VAL A 110 8.67 5.69 -7.32
N ALA A 111 8.87 6.36 -8.46
CA ALA A 111 7.96 7.41 -8.92
C ALA A 111 6.53 6.89 -9.14
N MET A 112 6.37 5.69 -9.72
CA MET A 112 5.06 5.05 -9.90
C MET A 112 4.38 4.77 -8.55
N TYR A 113 5.10 4.23 -7.56
CA TYR A 113 4.54 3.95 -6.22
C TYR A 113 4.11 5.24 -5.52
N ILE A 114 4.95 6.28 -5.57
CA ILE A 114 4.65 7.59 -4.98
C ILE A 114 3.45 8.24 -5.69
N ALA A 115 3.45 8.29 -7.02
CA ALA A 115 2.35 8.87 -7.78
C ALA A 115 1.00 8.19 -7.45
N MET A 116 1.00 6.85 -7.40
CA MET A 116 -0.18 6.09 -7.02
C MET A 116 -0.59 6.33 -5.57
N GLY A 117 0.36 6.39 -4.62
CA GLY A 117 0.07 6.66 -3.21
C GLY A 117 -0.53 8.06 -2.99
N TRP A 118 -0.03 9.09 -3.69
CA TRP A 118 -0.51 10.46 -3.60
C TRP A 118 -1.73 10.77 -4.48
N MET A 119 -2.25 9.79 -5.21
CA MET A 119 -3.51 9.94 -5.96
C MET A 119 -4.70 10.32 -5.04
N ALA A 120 -4.62 10.05 -3.73
CA ALA A 120 -5.56 10.54 -2.73
C ALA A 120 -5.80 12.06 -2.79
N MET A 121 -4.79 12.82 -3.23
CA MET A 121 -4.91 14.28 -3.38
C MET A 121 -5.93 14.68 -4.47
N VAL A 122 -6.17 13.83 -5.46
CA VAL A 122 -7.21 14.06 -6.49
C VAL A 122 -8.61 13.99 -5.87
N GLY A 123 -8.81 13.11 -4.90
CA GLY A 123 -10.06 12.95 -4.15
C GLY A 123 -10.05 13.64 -2.78
N ILE A 124 -9.16 14.62 -2.54
CA ILE A 124 -9.01 15.22 -1.22
C ILE A 124 -10.29 15.92 -0.73
N VAL A 125 -11.01 16.57 -1.62
CA VAL A 125 -12.24 17.30 -1.25
C VAL A 125 -13.31 16.35 -0.68
N PRO A 126 -13.76 15.29 -1.39
CA PRO A 126 -14.71 14.34 -0.82
C PRO A 126 -14.16 13.62 0.42
N MET A 127 -12.86 13.39 0.50
CA MET A 127 -12.25 12.76 1.68
C MET A 127 -12.31 13.67 2.92
N VAL A 128 -12.06 14.98 2.77
CA VAL A 128 -12.17 15.96 3.87
C VAL A 128 -13.61 16.13 4.32
N GLN A 129 -14.57 15.97 3.43
CA GLN A 129 -16.00 16.05 3.76
C GLN A 129 -16.51 14.79 4.51
N ALA A 130 -15.94 13.61 4.16
CA ALA A 130 -16.41 12.32 4.65
C ALA A 130 -15.63 11.81 5.88
N LEU A 131 -14.40 12.26 6.11
CA LEU A 131 -13.51 11.76 7.16
C LEU A 131 -13.14 12.85 8.16
N PRO A 132 -13.05 12.52 9.47
CA PRO A 132 -12.56 13.46 10.46
C PRO A 132 -11.06 13.78 10.24
N TRP A 133 -10.63 14.96 10.64
CA TRP A 133 -9.24 15.41 10.51
C TRP A 133 -8.22 14.46 11.12
N SER A 134 -8.57 13.77 12.21
CA SER A 134 -7.72 12.74 12.82
C SER A 134 -7.49 11.54 11.91
N ALA A 135 -8.47 11.11 11.12
CA ALA A 135 -8.28 10.05 10.11
C ALA A 135 -7.35 10.51 8.99
N LEU A 136 -7.57 11.74 8.49
CA LEU A 136 -6.72 12.34 7.46
C LEU A 136 -5.28 12.54 7.94
N THR A 137 -5.09 12.85 9.23
CA THR A 137 -3.74 12.94 9.83
C THR A 137 -3.04 11.58 9.81
N TRP A 138 -3.70 10.48 10.19
CA TRP A 138 -3.12 9.15 10.11
C TRP A 138 -2.82 8.71 8.67
N LEU A 139 -3.69 9.09 7.72
CA LEU A 139 -3.47 8.85 6.30
C LEU A 139 -2.22 9.59 5.82
N LEU A 140 -2.08 10.86 6.18
CA LEU A 140 -0.92 11.69 5.84
C LEU A 140 0.38 11.14 6.46
N ILE A 141 0.37 10.79 7.74
CA ILE A 141 1.52 10.21 8.45
C ILE A 141 1.98 8.94 7.72
N GLY A 142 1.06 8.04 7.38
CA GLY A 142 1.37 6.82 6.63
C GLY A 142 1.97 7.12 5.25
N GLY A 143 1.37 8.05 4.51
CA GLY A 143 1.88 8.52 3.21
C GLY A 143 3.29 9.13 3.29
N LEU A 144 3.56 9.90 4.35
CA LEU A 144 4.89 10.46 4.61
C LEU A 144 5.92 9.37 4.94
N PHE A 145 5.58 8.38 5.77
CA PHE A 145 6.47 7.24 6.01
C PHE A 145 6.81 6.51 4.71
N TYR A 146 5.83 6.16 3.90
CA TYR A 146 6.09 5.50 2.61
C TYR A 146 6.95 6.37 1.68
N SER A 147 6.68 7.68 1.62
CA SER A 147 7.42 8.59 0.75
C SER A 147 8.88 8.76 1.19
N LEU A 148 9.12 8.94 2.50
CA LEU A 148 10.47 9.03 3.06
C LEU A 148 11.25 7.73 2.85
N GLY A 149 10.62 6.59 3.13
CA GLY A 149 11.23 5.28 2.85
C GLY A 149 11.56 5.11 1.38
N ALA A 150 10.66 5.45 0.48
CA ALA A 150 10.88 5.38 -0.96
C ALA A 150 12.05 6.27 -1.43
N LEU A 151 12.22 7.46 -0.82
CA LEU A 151 13.33 8.35 -1.08
C LEU A 151 14.67 7.75 -0.61
N ILE A 152 14.69 7.15 0.60
CA ILE A 152 15.86 6.43 1.13
C ILE A 152 16.25 5.30 0.18
N TYR A 153 15.28 4.49 -0.24
CA TYR A 153 15.49 3.40 -1.17
C TYR A 153 16.02 3.87 -2.54
N ALA A 154 15.47 4.96 -3.09
CA ALA A 154 15.90 5.53 -4.37
C ALA A 154 17.33 6.04 -4.33
N ARG A 155 17.70 6.74 -3.23
CA ARG A 155 19.03 7.34 -3.04
C ARG A 155 20.09 6.38 -2.53
N LYS A 156 19.70 5.19 -2.04
CA LYS A 156 20.59 4.24 -1.36
C LYS A 156 21.33 4.86 -0.16
N TRP A 157 20.66 5.73 0.56
CA TRP A 157 21.26 6.46 1.69
C TRP A 157 20.16 6.84 2.72
N PRO A 158 20.48 6.73 4.04
CA PRO A 158 21.73 6.32 4.66
C PRO A 158 21.96 4.79 4.56
N ASP A 159 23.23 4.40 4.61
CA ASP A 159 23.69 3.01 4.61
C ASP A 159 24.66 2.78 5.78
N PRO A 160 24.17 2.82 7.04
CA PRO A 160 25.01 2.92 8.24
C PRO A 160 25.89 1.71 8.47
N TRP A 161 25.43 0.49 8.20
CA TRP A 161 26.20 -0.75 8.34
C TRP A 161 25.99 -1.63 7.09
N PRO A 162 26.77 -1.36 6.02
CA PRO A 162 26.64 -2.13 4.78
C PRO A 162 26.69 -3.64 5.02
N LYS A 163 25.78 -4.39 4.37
CA LYS A 163 25.60 -5.85 4.48
C LYS A 163 24.91 -6.36 5.75
N VAL A 164 24.65 -5.52 6.77
CA VAL A 164 23.96 -5.92 8.00
C VAL A 164 22.67 -5.14 8.17
N PHE A 165 22.74 -3.80 8.13
CA PHE A 165 21.60 -2.91 8.29
C PHE A 165 21.85 -1.65 7.47
N GLY A 166 21.29 -1.58 6.28
CA GLY A 166 21.49 -0.50 5.33
C GLY A 166 20.20 0.19 4.91
N TYR A 167 20.28 0.92 3.79
CA TYR A 167 19.14 1.67 3.24
C TYR A 167 17.94 0.80 2.93
N HIS A 168 18.14 -0.48 2.63
CA HIS A 168 17.08 -1.41 2.26
C HIS A 168 16.26 -1.86 3.49
N GLU A 169 16.93 -2.20 4.57
CA GLU A 169 16.32 -2.54 5.85
C GLU A 169 15.60 -1.32 6.44
N ILE A 170 16.21 -0.13 6.33
CA ILE A 170 15.56 1.14 6.73
C ILE A 170 14.29 1.36 5.90
N TRP A 171 14.32 1.15 4.60
CA TRP A 171 13.15 1.19 3.73
C TRP A 171 12.02 0.29 4.27
N HIS A 172 12.31 -0.95 4.63
CA HIS A 172 11.31 -1.87 5.20
C HIS A 172 10.70 -1.36 6.50
N LEU A 173 11.50 -0.73 7.39
CA LEU A 173 10.97 -0.12 8.62
C LEU A 173 9.99 1.02 8.32
N PHE A 174 10.28 1.84 7.32
CA PHE A 174 9.37 2.90 6.88
C PHE A 174 8.09 2.33 6.26
N VAL A 175 8.17 1.24 5.50
CA VAL A 175 7.00 0.54 4.96
C VAL A 175 6.13 -0.03 6.10
N LEU A 176 6.74 -0.62 7.12
CA LEU A 176 6.04 -1.10 8.32
C LEU A 176 5.35 0.04 9.08
N ALA A 177 6.04 1.16 9.30
CA ALA A 177 5.48 2.33 9.97
C ALA A 177 4.30 2.93 9.18
N GLY A 178 4.42 3.02 7.85
CA GLY A 178 3.34 3.45 6.97
C GLY A 178 2.13 2.52 7.04
N SER A 179 2.35 1.20 6.97
CA SER A 179 1.28 0.20 7.09
C SER A 179 0.61 0.25 8.46
N ALA A 180 1.38 0.41 9.55
CA ALA A 180 0.85 0.53 10.90
C ALA A 180 -0.02 1.80 11.05
N SER A 181 0.43 2.93 10.50
CA SER A 181 -0.33 4.19 10.51
C SER A 181 -1.67 4.04 9.80
N HIS A 182 -1.67 3.45 8.60
CA HIS A 182 -2.90 3.20 7.85
C HIS A 182 -3.78 2.16 8.55
N PHE A 183 -3.21 1.13 9.16
CA PHE A 183 -3.98 0.15 9.94
C PHE A 183 -4.69 0.80 11.14
N VAL A 184 -4.02 1.70 11.87
CA VAL A 184 -4.64 2.48 12.96
C VAL A 184 -5.78 3.34 12.42
N MET A 185 -5.60 3.98 11.26
CA MET A 185 -6.67 4.73 10.60
C MET A 185 -7.87 3.83 10.29
N MET A 186 -7.65 2.66 9.68
CA MET A 186 -8.72 1.71 9.36
C MET A 186 -9.48 1.29 10.62
N LEU A 187 -8.74 0.90 11.66
CA LEU A 187 -9.33 0.40 12.91
C LEU A 187 -10.15 1.45 13.65
N ARG A 188 -9.66 2.68 13.71
CA ARG A 188 -10.28 3.73 14.53
C ARG A 188 -11.36 4.54 13.83
N TYR A 189 -11.32 4.62 12.50
CA TYR A 189 -12.15 5.57 11.76
C TYR A 189 -12.96 4.95 10.62
N ILE A 190 -12.49 3.83 10.03
CA ILE A 190 -13.23 3.19 8.93
C ILE A 190 -14.10 2.03 9.44
N VAL A 191 -13.64 1.28 10.46
CA VAL A 191 -14.45 0.23 11.08
C VAL A 191 -15.73 0.78 11.70
N PRO A 192 -15.73 1.90 12.45
CA PRO A 192 -16.95 2.47 13.02
C PRO A 192 -17.78 3.30 12.03
N ALA A 193 -17.28 3.64 10.85
CA ALA A 193 -17.98 4.42 9.82
C ALA A 193 -19.04 3.56 9.12
#